data_5b23825e1cf295c25850c563dc58b3da
#
_entry.id   5b23825e1cf295c25850c563dc58b3da
#
_cell.length_a   1.000
_cell.length_b   1.000
_cell.length_c   1.000
_cell.angle_alpha   90.00
_cell.angle_beta   90.00
_cell.angle_gamma   90.00
#
_symmetry.space_group_name_H-M   'P 1'
#
loop_
_entity.id
_entity.type
_entity.pdbx_description
1 polymer ?
#
loop_
_entity_poly.entity_id
_entity_poly.type
_entity_poly.pdbx_seq_one_letter_code
_entity_poly.pdbx_strand_id
1 'polypeptide(L)'
;WKQEDVVGSPYSINTYEVNPLLGNKQDLLKIREIINGLGMKLVLDFVPNHFGAGTKYLETNPDIFLQADDDSFVKDSYTFFKLNGKVFAHGRDPLFPAWTDTVQINLYSREAREFLTNIMIELSGLCDGLRCDMAMLPMNNVFYNTWLGIHNKYNVQKPKEEFWKESIAKVRQQIPDFMFIAEVYWGLEWELQQLGFNF
;
A
#
# COMPACT_ATOMS: atom_id res chain seq x y z
N TRP A 1 -4.22 -25.66 -16.98
CA TRP A 1 -3.79 -24.30 -16.63
C TRP A 1 -2.67 -23.91 -17.58
N LYS A 2 -2.86 -22.90 -18.37
CA LYS A 2 -1.79 -22.26 -19.13
C LYS A 2 -1.36 -21.02 -18.36
N GLN A 3 -0.11 -20.58 -18.53
CA GLN A 3 0.41 -19.41 -17.83
C GLN A 3 -0.36 -18.12 -18.20
N GLU A 4 -0.90 -18.08 -19.42
CA GLU A 4 -1.78 -17.01 -19.92
C GLU A 4 -3.16 -16.95 -19.24
N ASP A 5 -3.57 -18.04 -18.53
CA ASP A 5 -4.81 -18.09 -17.74
C ASP A 5 -4.63 -17.49 -16.34
N VAL A 6 -3.39 -17.17 -15.94
CA VAL A 6 -3.06 -16.60 -14.62
C VAL A 6 -2.93 -15.08 -14.77
N VAL A 7 -3.97 -14.35 -14.43
CA VAL A 7 -3.99 -12.88 -14.54
C VAL A 7 -3.10 -12.19 -13.50
N GLY A 8 -2.56 -12.93 -12.54
CA GLY A 8 -1.80 -12.41 -11.41
C GLY A 8 -2.68 -12.17 -10.16
N SER A 9 -2.05 -11.67 -9.10
CA SER A 9 -2.77 -11.30 -7.88
C SER A 9 -3.54 -9.99 -8.07
N PRO A 10 -4.80 -9.87 -7.66
CA PRO A 10 -5.53 -8.61 -7.65
C PRO A 10 -4.92 -7.57 -6.72
N TYR A 11 -4.06 -7.99 -5.78
CA TYR A 11 -3.32 -7.12 -4.87
C TYR A 11 -1.94 -6.69 -5.40
N SER A 12 -1.46 -7.25 -6.51
CA SER A 12 -0.26 -6.80 -7.22
C SER A 12 -0.62 -5.66 -8.19
N ILE A 13 -1.10 -4.54 -7.64
CA ILE A 13 -1.63 -3.42 -8.41
C ILE A 13 -0.51 -2.53 -8.96
N ASN A 14 -0.66 -2.07 -10.20
CA ASN A 14 0.30 -1.17 -10.84
C ASN A 14 -0.06 0.31 -10.70
N THR A 15 -1.35 0.63 -10.62
CA THR A 15 -1.88 1.99 -10.45
C THR A 15 -3.24 1.95 -9.77
N TYR A 16 -3.72 3.11 -9.28
CA TYR A 16 -5.09 3.29 -8.78
C TYR A 16 -6.02 3.91 -9.83
N GLU A 17 -5.66 3.81 -11.10
CA GLU A 17 -6.51 4.23 -12.20
C GLU A 17 -7.59 3.16 -12.48
N VAL A 18 -8.79 3.61 -12.88
CA VAL A 18 -9.84 2.67 -13.30
C VAL A 18 -9.37 1.90 -14.53
N ASN A 19 -9.48 0.57 -14.50
CA ASN A 19 -9.10 -0.24 -15.65
C ASN A 19 -9.97 0.14 -16.88
N PRO A 20 -9.36 0.57 -17.99
CA PRO A 20 -10.10 1.03 -19.17
C PRO A 20 -10.98 -0.05 -19.81
N LEU A 21 -10.74 -1.33 -19.53
CA LEU A 21 -11.62 -2.43 -19.93
C LEU A 21 -12.95 -2.46 -19.17
N LEU A 22 -12.99 -1.86 -17.96
CA LEU A 22 -14.18 -1.79 -17.11
C LEU A 22 -14.91 -0.46 -17.24
N GLY A 23 -14.22 0.59 -17.70
CA GLY A 23 -14.78 1.93 -17.80
C GLY A 23 -13.75 3.02 -17.48
N ASN A 24 -14.23 4.12 -16.95
CA ASN A 24 -13.40 5.26 -16.56
C ASN A 24 -13.87 5.87 -15.23
N LYS A 25 -13.18 6.90 -14.77
CA LYS A 25 -13.48 7.60 -13.51
C LYS A 25 -14.93 8.09 -13.43
N GLN A 26 -15.52 8.55 -14.54
CA GLN A 26 -16.90 9.03 -14.54
C GLN A 26 -17.91 7.89 -14.37
N ASP A 27 -17.60 6.73 -14.94
CA ASP A 27 -18.45 5.54 -14.77
C ASP A 27 -18.41 5.04 -13.32
N LEU A 28 -17.24 5.06 -12.67
CA LEU A 28 -17.12 4.75 -11.23
C LEU A 28 -17.93 5.72 -10.36
N LEU A 29 -17.89 7.02 -10.65
CA LEU A 29 -18.70 8.03 -9.94
C LEU A 29 -20.21 7.80 -10.12
N LYS A 30 -20.67 7.44 -11.32
CA LYS A 30 -22.08 7.09 -11.57
C LYS A 30 -22.49 5.85 -10.77
N ILE A 31 -21.63 4.81 -10.72
CA ILE A 31 -21.90 3.61 -9.91
C ILE A 31 -21.99 3.99 -8.43
N ARG A 32 -21.09 4.82 -7.93
CA ARG A 32 -21.17 5.33 -6.55
C ARG A 32 -22.49 6.05 -6.27
N GLU A 33 -22.92 6.92 -7.18
CA GLU A 33 -24.19 7.65 -7.06
C GLU A 33 -25.39 6.70 -6.99
N ILE A 34 -25.45 5.70 -7.86
CA ILE A 34 -26.50 4.67 -7.85
C ILE A 34 -26.50 3.89 -6.52
N ILE A 35 -25.34 3.44 -6.07
CA ILE A 35 -25.15 2.70 -4.81
C ILE A 35 -25.61 3.56 -3.62
N ASN A 36 -25.24 4.83 -3.59
CA ASN A 36 -25.65 5.75 -2.53
C ASN A 36 -27.15 6.04 -2.57
N GLY A 37 -27.75 6.13 -3.77
CA GLY A 37 -29.21 6.26 -3.93
C GLY A 37 -30.02 5.07 -3.38
N LEU A 38 -29.38 3.90 -3.26
CA LEU A 38 -29.95 2.70 -2.65
C LEU A 38 -29.66 2.60 -1.13
N GLY A 39 -29.07 3.64 -0.53
CA GLY A 39 -28.70 3.65 0.89
C GLY A 39 -27.45 2.86 1.25
N MET A 40 -26.68 2.43 0.25
CA MET A 40 -25.42 1.69 0.43
C MET A 40 -24.21 2.62 0.27
N LYS A 41 -23.02 2.14 0.64
CA LYS A 41 -21.75 2.83 0.51
C LYS A 41 -20.80 2.05 -0.40
N LEU A 42 -20.09 2.76 -1.27
CA LEU A 42 -19.02 2.19 -2.08
C LEU A 42 -17.71 2.23 -1.32
N VAL A 43 -17.13 1.06 -1.07
CA VAL A 43 -15.80 0.91 -0.47
C VAL A 43 -14.85 0.34 -1.52
N LEU A 44 -13.67 0.95 -1.67
CA LEU A 44 -12.62 0.47 -2.56
C LEU A 44 -11.47 -0.12 -1.75
N ASP A 45 -10.73 -1.07 -2.36
CA ASP A 45 -9.50 -1.59 -1.78
C ASP A 45 -8.35 -0.58 -1.93
N PHE A 46 -7.52 -0.50 -0.88
CA PHE A 46 -6.27 0.24 -0.86
C PHE A 46 -5.15 -0.65 -0.32
N VAL A 47 -4.09 -0.83 -1.11
CA VAL A 47 -2.93 -1.67 -0.80
C VAL A 47 -1.75 -0.78 -0.40
N PRO A 48 -1.50 -0.53 0.90
CA PRO A 48 -0.50 0.44 1.33
C PRO A 48 0.93 -0.11 1.34
N ASN A 49 1.08 -1.44 1.42
CA ASN A 49 2.37 -2.06 1.68
C ASN A 49 3.27 -2.13 0.44
N HIS A 50 2.69 -2.32 -0.75
CA HIS A 50 3.44 -2.59 -1.98
C HIS A 50 2.66 -2.17 -3.22
N PHE A 51 3.38 -2.11 -4.34
CA PHE A 51 2.81 -2.10 -5.70
C PHE A 51 3.19 -3.37 -6.44
N GLY A 52 2.58 -3.61 -7.60
CA GLY A 52 3.04 -4.64 -8.53
C GLY A 52 4.45 -4.31 -9.05
N ALA A 53 5.28 -5.33 -9.27
CA ALA A 53 6.63 -5.15 -9.80
C ALA A 53 6.67 -4.55 -11.23
N GLY A 54 5.53 -4.51 -11.93
CA GLY A 54 5.36 -3.84 -13.23
C GLY A 54 4.88 -2.39 -13.14
N THR A 55 4.83 -1.80 -11.95
CA THR A 55 4.36 -0.41 -11.81
C THR A 55 5.28 0.61 -12.49
N LYS A 56 4.69 1.60 -13.17
CA LYS A 56 5.42 2.73 -13.75
C LYS A 56 6.17 3.57 -12.71
N TYR A 57 5.75 3.51 -11.45
CA TYR A 57 6.37 4.27 -10.36
C TYR A 57 7.80 3.81 -10.03
N LEU A 58 8.20 2.59 -10.40
CA LEU A 58 9.60 2.16 -10.31
C LEU A 58 10.55 3.01 -11.17
N GLU A 59 10.04 3.59 -12.27
CA GLU A 59 10.80 4.48 -13.14
C GLU A 59 10.63 5.95 -12.75
N THR A 60 9.39 6.37 -12.44
CA THR A 60 9.07 7.79 -12.19
C THR A 60 9.34 8.25 -10.77
N ASN A 61 9.21 7.36 -9.79
CA ASN A 61 9.32 7.64 -8.35
C ASN A 61 10.08 6.53 -7.61
N PRO A 62 11.29 6.13 -8.06
CA PRO A 62 11.97 4.95 -7.49
C PRO A 62 12.29 5.09 -5.98
N ASP A 63 12.39 6.31 -5.47
CA ASP A 63 12.79 6.59 -4.09
C ASP A 63 11.67 6.42 -3.06
N ILE A 64 10.41 6.19 -3.53
CA ILE A 64 9.32 5.78 -2.64
C ILE A 64 9.39 4.30 -2.26
N PHE A 65 10.20 3.50 -2.96
CA PHE A 65 10.33 2.07 -2.70
C PHE A 65 11.51 1.75 -1.79
N LEU A 66 11.40 0.62 -1.08
CA LEU A 66 12.48 0.13 -0.24
C LEU A 66 13.62 -0.39 -1.09
N GLN A 67 14.75 0.25 -0.99
CA GLN A 67 15.97 -0.07 -1.71
C GLN A 67 17.00 -0.74 -0.79
N ALA A 68 17.87 -1.53 -1.39
CA ALA A 68 19.00 -2.19 -0.75
C ALA A 68 20.25 -2.05 -1.63
N ASP A 69 21.32 -2.72 -1.29
CA ASP A 69 22.54 -2.79 -2.07
C ASP A 69 22.75 -4.15 -2.75
N ASP A 70 23.77 -4.22 -3.59
CA ASP A 70 24.15 -5.45 -4.29
C ASP A 70 24.47 -6.61 -3.36
N ASP A 71 25.03 -6.33 -2.19
CA ASP A 71 25.36 -7.36 -1.19
C ASP A 71 24.09 -8.01 -0.62
N SER A 72 23.04 -7.22 -0.40
CA SER A 72 21.73 -7.72 0.02
C SER A 72 21.10 -8.60 -1.06
N PHE A 73 21.17 -8.18 -2.33
CA PHE A 73 20.69 -8.99 -3.45
C PHE A 73 21.45 -10.30 -3.59
N VAL A 74 22.78 -10.29 -3.46
CA VAL A 74 23.60 -11.51 -3.57
C VAL A 74 23.28 -12.49 -2.44
N LYS A 75 22.98 -12.01 -1.24
CA LYS A 75 22.61 -12.85 -0.09
C LYS A 75 21.20 -13.40 -0.17
N ASP A 76 20.25 -12.66 -0.73
CA ASP A 76 18.84 -13.05 -0.82
C ASP A 76 18.20 -12.51 -2.10
N SER A 77 18.47 -13.18 -3.22
CA SER A 77 17.89 -12.84 -4.53
C SER A 77 16.40 -13.21 -4.66
N TYR A 78 15.80 -13.80 -3.63
CA TYR A 78 14.38 -14.05 -3.57
C TYR A 78 13.61 -12.85 -2.99
N THR A 79 14.16 -12.22 -1.96
CA THR A 79 13.58 -11.02 -1.34
C THR A 79 13.90 -9.75 -2.13
N PHE A 80 15.02 -9.73 -2.85
CA PHE A 80 15.48 -8.54 -3.58
C PHE A 80 15.61 -8.80 -5.08
N PHE A 81 15.39 -7.76 -5.88
CA PHE A 81 15.57 -7.80 -7.33
C PHE A 81 16.28 -6.56 -7.86
N LYS A 82 16.85 -6.67 -9.05
CA LYS A 82 17.55 -5.55 -9.72
C LYS A 82 16.71 -5.00 -10.85
N LEU A 83 16.61 -3.66 -10.90
CA LEU A 83 16.03 -2.93 -12.01
C LEU A 83 16.75 -1.59 -12.20
N ASN A 84 17.14 -1.28 -13.44
CA ASN A 84 17.77 -0.01 -13.82
C ASN A 84 18.97 0.38 -12.92
N GLY A 85 19.79 -0.60 -12.53
CA GLY A 85 20.99 -0.39 -11.70
C GLY A 85 20.72 -0.18 -10.21
N LYS A 86 19.46 -0.25 -9.77
CA LYS A 86 19.05 -0.22 -8.36
C LYS A 86 18.61 -1.60 -7.89
N VAL A 87 18.72 -1.84 -6.58
CA VAL A 87 18.20 -3.04 -5.91
C VAL A 87 16.97 -2.64 -5.12
N PHE A 88 15.86 -3.33 -5.37
CA PHE A 88 14.58 -3.13 -4.68
C PHE A 88 14.19 -4.37 -3.90
N ALA A 89 13.41 -4.19 -2.85
CA ALA A 89 12.78 -5.28 -2.12
C ALA A 89 11.41 -5.62 -2.71
N HIS A 90 11.07 -6.92 -2.77
CA HIS A 90 9.70 -7.36 -2.96
C HIS A 90 8.87 -7.12 -1.69
N GLY A 91 7.56 -6.90 -1.84
CA GLY A 91 6.65 -6.82 -0.71
C GLY A 91 6.62 -8.11 0.10
N ARG A 92 6.47 -8.00 1.41
CA ARG A 92 6.34 -9.16 2.30
C ARG A 92 5.66 -8.80 3.61
N ASP A 93 5.20 -9.82 4.31
CA ASP A 93 4.93 -9.78 5.74
C ASP A 93 6.08 -10.41 6.55
N PRO A 94 6.08 -10.31 7.90
CA PRO A 94 7.17 -10.85 8.72
C PRO A 94 7.23 -12.39 8.80
N LEU A 95 6.18 -13.11 8.38
CA LEU A 95 6.02 -14.54 8.63
C LEU A 95 6.22 -15.41 7.38
N PHE A 96 5.99 -14.85 6.19
CA PHE A 96 6.04 -15.57 4.92
C PHE A 96 7.14 -15.05 3.99
N PRO A 97 7.54 -15.85 2.97
CA PRO A 97 8.44 -15.39 1.93
C PRO A 97 7.91 -14.16 1.19
N ALA A 98 8.81 -13.40 0.59
CA ALA A 98 8.46 -12.22 -0.19
C ALA A 98 7.55 -12.56 -1.39
N TRP A 99 6.66 -11.63 -1.76
CA TRP A 99 5.76 -11.73 -2.91
C TRP A 99 6.47 -11.20 -4.15
N THR A 100 7.02 -12.11 -4.96
CA THR A 100 7.95 -11.78 -6.05
C THR A 100 7.34 -10.99 -7.21
N ASP A 101 6.03 -10.88 -7.27
CA ASP A 101 5.28 -10.05 -8.24
C ASP A 101 5.05 -8.61 -7.76
N THR A 102 5.64 -8.22 -6.62
CA THR A 102 5.45 -6.92 -5.99
C THR A 102 6.76 -6.16 -5.74
N VAL A 103 6.64 -4.87 -5.43
CA VAL A 103 7.73 -4.01 -4.93
C VAL A 103 7.30 -3.32 -3.63
N GLN A 104 8.13 -3.40 -2.61
CA GLN A 104 7.87 -2.88 -1.27
C GLN A 104 7.94 -1.34 -1.23
N ILE A 105 6.92 -0.70 -0.69
CA ILE A 105 6.94 0.73 -0.35
C ILE A 105 7.85 0.95 0.87
N ASN A 106 8.65 2.01 0.85
CA ASN A 106 9.45 2.43 1.99
C ASN A 106 8.62 3.28 2.97
N LEU A 107 7.89 2.62 3.86
CA LEU A 107 7.01 3.28 4.82
C LEU A 107 7.74 4.14 5.88
N TYR A 108 9.07 4.16 5.87
CA TYR A 108 9.87 5.08 6.66
C TYR A 108 10.31 6.33 5.89
N SER A 109 10.13 6.34 4.56
CA SER A 109 10.33 7.54 3.74
C SER A 109 9.12 8.49 3.89
N ARG A 110 9.40 9.75 4.18
CA ARG A 110 8.39 10.80 4.18
C ARG A 110 7.73 10.94 2.81
N GLU A 111 8.54 10.89 1.76
CA GLU A 111 8.05 10.99 0.38
C GLU A 111 7.08 9.86 0.03
N ALA A 112 7.39 8.61 0.43
CA ALA A 112 6.50 7.49 0.22
C ALA A 112 5.18 7.63 0.99
N ARG A 113 5.22 8.10 2.24
CA ARG A 113 4.01 8.38 3.03
C ARG A 113 3.15 9.48 2.41
N GLU A 114 3.77 10.56 1.96
CA GLU A 114 3.06 11.66 1.26
C GLU A 114 2.46 11.16 -0.06
N PHE A 115 3.17 10.36 -0.83
CA PHE A 115 2.70 9.74 -2.07
C PHE A 115 1.44 8.87 -1.82
N LEU A 116 1.50 7.95 -0.87
CA LEU A 116 0.35 7.11 -0.50
C LEU A 116 -0.83 7.93 0.05
N THR A 117 -0.56 8.94 0.86
CA THR A 117 -1.61 9.83 1.40
C THR A 117 -2.34 10.58 0.28
N ASN A 118 -1.61 11.05 -0.74
CA ASN A 118 -2.22 11.70 -1.90
C ASN A 118 -3.12 10.74 -2.68
N ILE A 119 -2.70 9.49 -2.85
CA ILE A 119 -3.57 8.45 -3.44
C ILE A 119 -4.85 8.26 -2.61
N MET A 120 -4.74 8.18 -1.28
CA MET A 120 -5.93 8.06 -0.40
C MET A 120 -6.88 9.26 -0.56
N ILE A 121 -6.34 10.47 -0.66
CA ILE A 121 -7.12 11.69 -0.91
C ILE A 121 -7.81 11.62 -2.29
N GLU A 122 -7.11 11.20 -3.34
CA GLU A 122 -7.70 11.03 -4.67
C GLU A 122 -8.83 9.99 -4.67
N LEU A 123 -8.59 8.83 -4.04
CA LEU A 123 -9.59 7.78 -3.92
C LEU A 123 -10.81 8.21 -3.10
N SER A 124 -10.63 9.03 -2.08
CA SER A 124 -11.73 9.54 -1.26
C SER A 124 -12.73 10.40 -2.06
N GLY A 125 -12.30 10.99 -3.17
CA GLY A 125 -13.19 11.63 -4.14
C GLY A 125 -14.03 10.65 -4.97
N LEU A 126 -13.70 9.35 -4.97
CA LEU A 126 -14.33 8.34 -5.83
C LEU A 126 -15.21 7.33 -5.08
N CYS A 127 -15.03 7.19 -3.77
CA CYS A 127 -15.73 6.21 -2.93
C CYS A 127 -16.16 6.81 -1.59
N ASP A 128 -16.79 6.02 -0.75
CA ASP A 128 -17.28 6.42 0.57
C ASP A 128 -16.38 5.87 1.69
N GLY A 129 -15.44 4.99 1.35
CA GLY A 129 -14.49 4.41 2.28
C GLY A 129 -13.41 3.60 1.59
N LEU A 130 -12.35 3.29 2.32
CA LEU A 130 -11.29 2.38 1.89
C LEU A 130 -11.21 1.17 2.80
N ARG A 131 -11.16 -0.01 2.20
CA ARG A 131 -10.68 -1.22 2.85
C ARG A 131 -9.18 -1.30 2.63
N CYS A 132 -8.42 -1.24 3.71
CA CYS A 132 -6.96 -1.20 3.67
C CYS A 132 -6.39 -2.61 3.84
N ASP A 133 -5.79 -3.09 2.78
CA ASP A 133 -5.17 -4.41 2.71
C ASP A 133 -4.01 -4.51 3.69
N MET A 134 -3.97 -5.61 4.49
CA MET A 134 -2.90 -5.88 5.45
C MET A 134 -2.51 -4.63 6.27
N ALA A 135 -3.49 -3.93 6.84
CA ALA A 135 -3.33 -2.60 7.44
C ALA A 135 -2.31 -2.52 8.60
N MET A 136 -1.94 -3.65 9.19
CA MET A 136 -0.90 -3.71 10.22
C MET A 136 0.52 -3.59 9.65
N LEU A 137 0.77 -3.91 8.36
CA LEU A 137 2.12 -3.86 7.78
C LEU A 137 2.72 -2.44 7.75
N PRO A 138 1.95 -1.36 7.52
CA PRO A 138 2.43 0.01 7.63
C PRO A 138 2.70 0.51 9.05
N MET A 139 2.28 -0.19 10.09
CA MET A 139 2.57 0.23 11.47
C MET A 139 4.08 0.26 11.71
N ASN A 140 4.57 1.31 12.34
CA ASN A 140 6.00 1.55 12.52
C ASN A 140 6.75 0.36 13.13
N ASN A 141 6.18 -0.28 14.14
CA ASN A 141 6.83 -1.44 14.79
C ASN A 141 6.83 -2.68 13.89
N VAL A 142 5.72 -2.93 13.17
CA VAL A 142 5.60 -4.07 12.27
C VAL A 142 6.57 -3.92 11.10
N PHE A 143 6.58 -2.76 10.45
CA PHE A 143 7.50 -2.45 9.35
C PHE A 143 8.96 -2.54 9.77
N TYR A 144 9.31 -2.01 10.97
CA TYR A 144 10.66 -2.12 11.51
C TYR A 144 11.12 -3.57 11.64
N ASN A 145 10.30 -4.41 12.26
CA ASN A 145 10.63 -5.81 12.50
C ASN A 145 10.70 -6.63 11.20
N THR A 146 9.80 -6.37 10.24
CA THR A 146 9.80 -7.01 8.93
C THR A 146 11.10 -6.74 8.18
N TRP A 147 11.63 -5.52 8.28
CA TRP A 147 12.81 -5.04 7.56
C TRP A 147 14.03 -4.79 8.46
N LEU A 148 14.11 -5.46 9.61
CA LEU A 148 15.14 -5.26 10.63
C LEU A 148 16.56 -5.31 10.06
N GLY A 149 16.84 -6.24 9.14
CA GLY A 149 18.16 -6.36 8.51
C GLY A 149 18.56 -5.11 7.72
N ILE A 150 17.62 -4.53 6.98
CA ILE A 150 17.81 -3.28 6.21
C ILE A 150 17.97 -2.10 7.19
N HIS A 151 17.07 -1.98 8.16
CA HIS A 151 17.08 -0.87 9.12
C HIS A 151 18.37 -0.82 9.93
N ASN A 152 18.86 -1.97 10.39
CA ASN A 152 20.13 -2.05 11.13
C ASN A 152 21.32 -1.75 10.24
N LYS A 153 21.34 -2.26 9.00
CA LYS A 153 22.44 -2.05 8.05
C LYS A 153 22.63 -0.57 7.71
N TYR A 154 21.53 0.17 7.52
CA TYR A 154 21.56 1.58 7.10
C TYR A 154 21.26 2.56 8.22
N ASN A 155 21.16 2.10 9.48
CA ASN A 155 20.84 2.92 10.66
C ASN A 155 19.59 3.79 10.45
N VAL A 156 18.52 3.19 9.88
CA VAL A 156 17.29 3.91 9.55
C VAL A 156 16.52 4.25 10.81
N GLN A 157 16.15 5.52 10.95
CA GLN A 157 15.38 6.00 12.10
C GLN A 157 13.88 5.75 11.90
N LYS A 158 13.26 5.21 12.94
CA LYS A 158 11.80 5.03 12.97
C LYS A 158 11.09 6.39 12.97
N PRO A 159 10.07 6.59 12.12
CA PRO A 159 9.23 7.79 12.17
C PRO A 159 8.57 7.94 13.54
N LYS A 160 8.37 9.20 13.98
CA LYS A 160 7.73 9.50 15.28
C LYS A 160 6.24 9.20 15.27
N GLU A 161 5.57 9.58 14.19
CA GLU A 161 4.12 9.37 14.03
C GLU A 161 3.84 8.14 13.17
N GLU A 162 2.71 7.51 13.43
CA GLU A 162 2.21 6.39 12.64
C GLU A 162 1.65 6.88 11.30
N PHE A 163 1.94 6.14 10.21
CA PHE A 163 1.44 6.45 8.86
C PHE A 163 -0.07 6.64 8.84
N TRP A 164 -0.81 5.70 9.43
CA TRP A 164 -2.27 5.75 9.41
C TRP A 164 -2.84 6.96 10.14
N LYS A 165 -2.30 7.31 11.30
CA LYS A 165 -2.75 8.46 12.08
C LYS A 165 -2.68 9.76 11.28
N GLU A 166 -1.55 9.99 10.60
CA GLU A 166 -1.35 11.17 9.78
C GLU A 166 -2.22 11.16 8.52
N SER A 167 -2.28 10.02 7.80
CA SER A 167 -2.96 9.91 6.52
C SER A 167 -4.48 9.94 6.67
N ILE A 168 -5.04 9.21 7.64
CA ILE A 168 -6.47 9.22 7.94
C ILE A 168 -6.93 10.62 8.37
N ALA A 169 -6.14 11.31 9.22
CA ALA A 169 -6.45 12.67 9.63
C ALA A 169 -6.51 13.63 8.43
N LYS A 170 -5.58 13.53 7.47
CA LYS A 170 -5.57 14.35 6.26
C LYS A 170 -6.78 14.10 5.35
N VAL A 171 -7.19 12.84 5.17
CA VAL A 171 -8.41 12.53 4.40
C VAL A 171 -9.64 13.08 5.09
N ARG A 172 -9.78 12.91 6.42
CA ARG A 172 -10.93 13.40 7.19
C ARG A 172 -10.99 14.90 7.33
N GLN A 173 -9.91 15.62 7.14
CA GLN A 173 -9.96 17.08 6.99
C GLN A 173 -10.77 17.52 5.77
N GLN A 174 -10.83 16.70 4.71
CA GLN A 174 -11.61 16.97 3.51
C GLN A 174 -13.00 16.32 3.56
N ILE A 175 -13.09 15.11 4.06
CA ILE A 175 -14.33 14.31 4.15
C ILE A 175 -14.42 13.71 5.58
N PRO A 176 -15.04 14.43 6.55
CA PRO A 176 -15.03 14.03 7.97
C PRO A 176 -15.54 12.61 8.26
N ASP A 177 -16.58 12.17 7.53
CA ASP A 177 -17.24 10.88 7.72
C ASP A 177 -16.67 9.75 6.84
N PHE A 178 -15.49 9.98 6.22
CA PHE A 178 -14.88 8.97 5.36
C PHE A 178 -14.49 7.73 6.16
N MET A 179 -14.90 6.57 5.65
CA MET A 179 -14.78 5.30 6.34
C MET A 179 -13.45 4.60 6.03
N PHE A 180 -12.80 4.05 7.07
CA PHE A 180 -11.62 3.20 6.95
C PHE A 180 -11.87 1.85 7.59
N ILE A 181 -11.68 0.77 6.82
CA ILE A 181 -11.78 -0.62 7.24
C ILE A 181 -10.39 -1.25 7.16
N ALA A 182 -9.93 -1.85 8.24
CA ALA A 182 -8.65 -2.52 8.30
C ALA A 182 -8.79 -4.02 8.04
N GLU A 183 -8.04 -4.57 7.09
CA GLU A 183 -7.68 -5.97 7.18
C GLU A 183 -6.55 -6.10 8.19
N VAL A 184 -6.78 -6.87 9.27
CA VAL A 184 -5.85 -6.94 10.39
C VAL A 184 -5.76 -8.36 10.96
N TYR A 185 -4.55 -8.70 11.40
CA TYR A 185 -4.20 -9.96 12.06
C TYR A 185 -3.35 -9.68 13.30
N TRP A 186 -2.98 -10.73 14.01
CA TRP A 186 -2.01 -10.75 15.13
C TRP A 186 -2.47 -10.00 16.38
N GLY A 187 -3.79 -9.77 16.54
CA GLY A 187 -4.36 -9.08 17.70
C GLY A 187 -4.09 -7.59 17.73
N LEU A 188 -3.89 -6.96 16.55
CA LEU A 188 -3.59 -5.52 16.39
C LEU A 188 -4.83 -4.66 16.06
N GLU A 189 -6.03 -5.22 16.20
CA GLU A 189 -7.30 -4.56 15.88
C GLU A 189 -7.48 -3.28 16.71
N TRP A 190 -7.17 -3.35 17.99
CA TRP A 190 -7.31 -2.22 18.90
C TRP A 190 -6.35 -1.08 18.55
N GLU A 191 -5.09 -1.40 18.27
CA GLU A 191 -4.08 -0.42 17.88
C GLU A 191 -4.48 0.31 16.62
N LEU A 192 -4.98 -0.39 15.59
CA LEU A 192 -5.44 0.23 14.34
C LEU A 192 -6.67 1.12 14.57
N GLN A 193 -7.61 0.74 15.42
CA GLN A 193 -8.72 1.62 15.80
C GLN A 193 -8.22 2.93 16.46
N GLN A 194 -7.20 2.86 17.34
CA GLN A 194 -6.58 4.06 17.92
C GLN A 194 -5.87 4.95 16.89
N LEU A 195 -5.48 4.38 15.73
CA LEU A 195 -4.90 5.13 14.61
C LEU A 195 -5.96 5.74 13.69
N GLY A 196 -7.25 5.45 13.91
CA GLY A 196 -8.36 6.10 13.23
C GLY A 196 -9.22 5.19 12.36
N PHE A 197 -9.00 3.88 12.35
CA PHE A 197 -9.89 2.95 11.65
C PHE A 197 -11.27 2.86 12.32
N ASN A 198 -12.30 2.63 11.52
CA ASN A 198 -13.67 2.45 11.98
C ASN A 198 -13.96 0.98 12.31
N PHE A 199 -13.40 0.08 11.51
CA PHE A 199 -13.61 -1.36 11.57
C PHE A 199 -12.32 -2.10 11.27
#